data_eb88fbd6f542ec0ff777b6586e9a865d
#
_entry.id   eb88fbd6f542ec0ff777b6586e9a865d
#
_cell.length_a   1.000
_cell.length_b   1.000
_cell.length_c   1.000
_cell.angle_alpha   90.00
_cell.angle_beta   90.00
_cell.angle_gamma   90.00
#
_symmetry.space_group_name_H-M   'P 1'
#
loop_
_entity.id
_entity.type
_entity.pdbx_description
1 polymer ?
#
loop_
_entity_poly.entity_id
_entity_poly.type
_entity_poly.pdbx_seq_one_letter_code
_entity_poly.pdbx_strand_id
1 'polypeptide(L)'
;MVRVLLDTNTCIEIVRGRRQSITARIQQVGLDALSICSVVWAELLVGAHLSARGYEKEHARIIRFLALPQFPFDQKAAEHYARIRSHLQPLGQLIGERDMQIAAIARSRDLILVTHNTNELSRVPNLRIEDWEQS
;
A
#
# COMPACT_ATOMS: atom_id res chain seq x y z
N MET A 1 14.36 -8.50 6.33
CA MET A 1 13.85 -8.94 5.03
C MET A 1 12.45 -8.37 4.80
N VAL A 2 12.24 -7.73 3.65
CA VAL A 2 10.94 -7.12 3.33
C VAL A 2 9.89 -8.22 3.13
N ARG A 3 8.74 -8.08 3.81
CA ARG A 3 7.65 -9.06 3.74
C ARG A 3 6.30 -8.43 3.42
N VAL A 4 6.12 -7.15 3.69
CA VAL A 4 4.82 -6.49 3.53
C VAL A 4 4.95 -5.23 2.69
N LEU A 5 3.88 -4.94 1.95
CA LEU A 5 3.70 -3.68 1.22
C LEU A 5 2.53 -2.94 1.87
N LEU A 6 2.77 -1.69 2.26
CA LEU A 6 1.75 -0.87 2.90
C LEU A 6 0.97 -0.08 1.85
N ASP A 7 -0.36 -0.08 1.93
CA ASP A 7 -1.17 0.75 1.04
C ASP A 7 -1.21 2.21 1.53
N THR A 8 -1.83 3.07 0.74
CA THR A 8 -1.84 4.52 1.00
C THR A 8 -2.50 4.85 2.34
N ASN A 9 -3.68 4.29 2.60
CA ASN A 9 -4.42 4.62 3.83
C ASN A 9 -3.69 4.11 5.08
N THR A 10 -3.08 2.95 5.00
CA THR A 10 -2.24 2.44 6.11
C THR A 10 -1.08 3.39 6.36
N CYS A 11 -0.41 3.87 5.31
CA CYS A 11 0.67 4.84 5.43
C CYS A 11 0.18 6.14 6.10
N ILE A 12 -0.98 6.64 5.70
CA ILE A 12 -1.56 7.84 6.30
C ILE A 12 -1.80 7.64 7.79
N GLU A 13 -2.33 6.49 8.19
CA GLU A 13 -2.56 6.19 9.60
C GLU A 13 -1.25 6.06 10.39
N ILE A 14 -0.19 5.54 9.78
CA ILE A 14 1.13 5.50 10.41
C ILE A 14 1.63 6.93 10.69
N VAL A 15 1.54 7.82 9.71
CA VAL A 15 1.99 9.21 9.86
C VAL A 15 1.16 9.94 10.93
N ARG A 16 -0.14 9.67 10.99
CA ARG A 16 -1.03 10.25 12.01
C ARG A 16 -0.76 9.70 13.40
N GLY A 17 -0.31 8.46 13.51
CA GLY A 17 0.05 7.85 14.78
C GLY A 17 -1.10 7.56 15.72
N ARG A 18 -2.35 7.52 15.23
CA ARG A 18 -3.55 7.38 16.07
C ARG A 18 -4.01 5.94 16.30
N ARG A 19 -3.50 4.98 15.50
CA ARG A 19 -3.95 3.59 15.52
C ARG A 19 -2.94 2.73 16.25
N GLN A 20 -3.25 2.37 17.50
CA GLN A 20 -2.37 1.53 18.31
C GLN A 20 -2.22 0.12 17.70
N SER A 21 -3.27 -0.40 17.05
CA SER A 21 -3.22 -1.70 16.40
C SER A 21 -2.15 -1.75 15.30
N ILE A 22 -2.01 -0.68 14.53
CA ILE A 22 -0.98 -0.60 13.49
C ILE A 22 0.41 -0.54 14.13
N THR A 23 0.58 0.29 15.15
CA THR A 23 1.86 0.41 15.86
C THR A 23 2.27 -0.94 16.45
N ALA A 24 1.32 -1.66 17.05
CA ALA A 24 1.58 -2.98 17.63
C ALA A 24 2.04 -3.98 16.55
N ARG A 25 1.41 -3.97 15.38
CA ARG A 25 1.82 -4.85 14.29
C ARG A 25 3.20 -4.52 13.76
N ILE A 26 3.53 -3.24 13.64
CA ILE A 26 4.86 -2.81 13.22
C ILE A 26 5.91 -3.33 14.20
N GLN A 27 5.64 -3.24 15.49
CA GLN A 27 6.56 -3.77 16.51
C GLN A 27 6.74 -5.28 16.39
N GLN A 28 5.67 -6.01 16.06
CA GLN A 28 5.73 -7.46 15.89
C GLN A 28 6.53 -7.87 14.67
N VAL A 29 6.31 -7.23 13.52
CA VAL A 29 6.96 -7.63 12.27
C VAL A 29 8.34 -7.00 12.10
N GLY A 30 8.58 -5.84 12.69
CA GLY A 30 9.83 -5.09 12.58
C GLY A 30 9.84 -4.14 11.38
N LEU A 31 10.55 -3.02 11.53
CA LEU A 31 10.64 -2.01 10.47
C LEU A 31 11.26 -2.56 9.18
N ASP A 32 12.19 -3.51 9.31
CA ASP A 32 12.86 -4.11 8.16
C ASP A 32 11.93 -4.91 7.26
N ALA A 33 10.76 -5.27 7.76
CA ALA A 33 9.75 -6.01 6.98
C ALA A 33 8.91 -5.12 6.08
N LEU A 34 8.93 -3.80 6.30
CA LEU A 34 8.01 -2.85 5.67
C LEU A 34 8.53 -2.32 4.36
N SER A 35 7.62 -2.10 3.41
CA SER A 35 7.91 -1.41 2.16
C SER A 35 6.69 -0.63 1.68
N ILE A 36 6.91 0.27 0.75
CA ILE A 36 5.86 0.96 0.00
C ILE A 36 6.18 0.85 -1.48
N CYS A 37 5.28 1.31 -2.34
CA CYS A 37 5.50 1.30 -3.78
C CYS A 37 5.35 2.70 -4.36
N SER A 38 5.80 2.87 -5.62
CA SER A 38 5.76 4.17 -6.30
C SER A 38 4.35 4.73 -6.42
N VAL A 39 3.34 3.87 -6.57
CA VAL A 39 1.94 4.32 -6.66
C VAL A 39 1.49 4.92 -5.34
N VAL A 40 1.80 4.27 -4.22
CA VAL A 40 1.52 4.79 -2.87
C VAL A 40 2.27 6.09 -2.65
N TRP A 41 3.56 6.13 -3.02
CA TRP A 41 4.37 7.33 -2.87
C TRP A 41 3.76 8.51 -3.63
N ALA A 42 3.31 8.28 -4.88
CA ALA A 42 2.65 9.31 -5.67
C ALA A 42 1.40 9.85 -4.97
N GLU A 43 0.58 8.98 -4.40
CA GLU A 43 -0.63 9.41 -3.69
C GLU A 43 -0.30 10.21 -2.42
N LEU A 44 0.72 9.81 -1.70
CA LEU A 44 1.19 10.54 -0.52
C LEU A 44 1.69 11.93 -0.89
N LEU A 45 2.42 12.04 -2.00
CA LEU A 45 2.93 13.33 -2.48
C LEU A 45 1.80 14.25 -2.96
N VAL A 46 0.78 13.70 -3.62
CA VAL A 46 -0.42 14.49 -3.97
C VAL A 46 -1.05 15.06 -2.70
N GLY A 47 -1.22 14.22 -1.68
CA GLY A 47 -1.73 14.68 -0.38
C GLY A 47 -0.88 15.78 0.23
N ALA A 48 0.44 15.69 0.11
CA ALA A 48 1.36 16.70 0.63
C ALA A 48 1.18 18.04 -0.10
N HIS A 49 1.03 18.02 -1.43
CA HIS A 49 0.79 19.24 -2.22
C HIS A 49 -0.55 19.91 -1.89
N LEU A 50 -1.55 19.11 -1.54
CA LEU A 50 -2.89 19.62 -1.21
C LEU A 50 -3.06 19.96 0.27
N SER A 51 -2.06 19.70 1.10
CA SER A 51 -2.14 19.90 2.54
C SER A 51 -2.19 21.38 2.91
N ALA A 52 -3.05 21.72 3.88
CA ALA A 52 -3.11 23.06 4.44
C ALA A 52 -1.82 23.45 5.18
N ARG A 53 -1.02 22.48 5.60
CA ARG A 53 0.28 22.72 6.24
C ARG A 53 1.38 23.14 5.27
N GLY A 54 1.15 22.94 3.96
CA GLY A 54 2.13 23.17 2.92
C GLY A 54 2.97 21.92 2.64
N TYR A 55 3.44 21.85 1.40
CA TYR A 55 4.14 20.69 0.88
C TYR A 55 5.38 20.32 1.71
N GLU A 56 6.21 21.31 2.02
CA GLU A 56 7.51 21.03 2.67
C GLU A 56 7.32 20.40 4.06
N LYS A 57 6.36 20.90 4.84
CA LYS A 57 6.09 20.35 6.17
C LYS A 57 5.51 18.95 6.09
N GLU A 58 4.57 18.75 5.18
CA GLU A 58 3.93 17.44 5.04
C GLU A 58 4.90 16.41 4.46
N HIS A 59 5.70 16.79 3.48
CA HIS A 59 6.73 15.94 2.93
C HIS A 59 7.74 15.50 4.01
N ALA A 60 8.15 16.44 4.87
CA ALA A 60 9.07 16.13 5.98
C ALA A 60 8.47 15.10 6.93
N ARG A 61 7.15 15.20 7.24
CA ARG A 61 6.46 14.20 8.07
C ARG A 61 6.46 12.83 7.41
N ILE A 62 6.14 12.79 6.12
CA ILE A 62 6.11 11.54 5.36
C ILE A 62 7.49 10.87 5.40
N ILE A 63 8.54 11.62 5.11
CA ILE A 63 9.91 11.11 5.13
C ILE A 63 10.29 10.60 6.52
N ARG A 64 9.89 11.32 7.56
CA ARG A 64 10.23 10.94 8.94
C ARG A 64 9.66 9.55 9.31
N PHE A 65 8.44 9.24 8.87
CA PHE A 65 7.75 8.01 9.28
C PHE A 65 7.80 6.91 8.22
N LEU A 66 8.08 7.24 6.96
CA LEU A 66 7.94 6.32 5.83
C LEU A 66 9.20 6.27 4.95
N ALA A 67 10.38 6.42 5.55
CA ALA A 67 11.65 6.23 4.84
C ALA A 67 11.89 4.73 4.64
N LEU A 68 11.10 4.11 3.78
CA LEU A 68 11.05 2.68 3.55
C LEU A 68 11.49 2.34 2.12
N PRO A 69 11.92 1.10 1.87
CA PRO A 69 12.16 0.66 0.50
C PRO A 69 10.93 0.87 -0.38
N GLN A 70 11.15 1.33 -1.61
CA GLN A 70 10.08 1.60 -2.57
C GLN A 70 10.22 0.68 -3.78
N PHE A 71 9.13 0.00 -4.13
CA PHE A 71 9.09 -0.86 -5.30
C PHE A 71 8.31 -0.17 -6.43
N PRO A 72 8.86 -0.17 -7.65
CA PRO A 72 8.20 0.47 -8.78
C PRO A 72 7.11 -0.41 -9.38
N PHE A 73 6.21 0.22 -10.14
CA PHE A 73 5.31 -0.50 -11.03
C PHE A 73 6.10 -0.85 -12.30
N ASP A 74 6.85 -1.95 -12.23
CA ASP A 74 7.76 -2.38 -13.27
C ASP A 74 7.08 -3.33 -14.27
N GLN A 75 7.87 -3.91 -15.17
CA GLN A 75 7.35 -4.82 -16.20
C GLN A 75 6.63 -6.01 -15.57
N LYS A 76 7.22 -6.61 -14.55
CA LYS A 76 6.62 -7.76 -13.88
C LYS A 76 5.30 -7.41 -13.20
N ALA A 77 5.24 -6.26 -12.56
CA ALA A 77 4.00 -5.75 -11.97
C ALA A 77 2.95 -5.49 -13.07
N ALA A 78 3.36 -4.96 -14.21
CA ALA A 78 2.45 -4.72 -15.33
C ALA A 78 1.83 -6.04 -15.83
N GLU A 79 2.61 -7.12 -15.88
CA GLU A 79 2.10 -8.43 -16.28
C GLU A 79 1.08 -8.95 -15.27
N HIS A 80 1.35 -8.80 -13.97
CA HIS A 80 0.39 -9.16 -12.93
C HIS A 80 -0.88 -8.31 -13.01
N TYR A 81 -0.72 -7.01 -13.24
CA TYR A 81 -1.84 -6.10 -13.40
C TYR A 81 -2.76 -6.55 -14.54
N ALA A 82 -2.18 -6.90 -15.67
CA ALA A 82 -2.96 -7.35 -16.84
C ALA A 82 -3.76 -8.61 -16.51
N ARG A 83 -3.18 -9.56 -15.78
CA ARG A 83 -3.89 -10.77 -15.35
C ARG A 83 -5.01 -10.45 -14.34
N ILE A 84 -4.75 -9.58 -13.38
CA ILE A 84 -5.74 -9.19 -12.38
C ILE A 84 -6.93 -8.54 -13.05
N ARG A 85 -6.69 -7.53 -13.89
CA ARG A 85 -7.75 -6.78 -14.54
C ARG A 85 -8.56 -7.66 -15.49
N SER A 86 -7.90 -8.48 -16.30
CA SER A 86 -8.59 -9.35 -17.26
C SER A 86 -9.36 -10.47 -16.56
N HIS A 87 -9.03 -10.80 -15.32
CA HIS A 87 -9.83 -11.73 -14.50
C HIS A 87 -11.07 -11.04 -13.91
N LEU A 88 -10.92 -9.84 -13.35
CA LEU A 88 -11.99 -9.17 -12.64
C LEU A 88 -13.00 -8.48 -13.56
N GLN A 89 -12.55 -7.95 -14.69
CA GLN A 89 -13.40 -7.16 -15.58
C GLN A 89 -14.58 -7.94 -16.15
N PRO A 90 -14.41 -9.17 -16.69
CA PRO A 90 -15.56 -9.94 -17.19
C PRO A 90 -16.54 -10.35 -16.09
N LEU A 91 -16.07 -10.42 -14.85
CA LEU A 91 -16.92 -10.76 -13.69
C LEU A 91 -17.69 -9.57 -13.15
N GLY A 92 -17.45 -8.35 -13.70
CA GLY A 92 -18.04 -7.14 -13.16
C GLY A 92 -17.53 -6.79 -11.76
N GLN A 93 -16.31 -7.19 -11.43
CA GLN A 93 -15.73 -7.03 -10.10
C GLN A 93 -14.47 -6.16 -10.06
N LEU A 94 -14.34 -5.24 -11.01
CA LEU A 94 -13.22 -4.32 -11.01
C LEU A 94 -13.14 -3.55 -9.69
N ILE A 95 -11.92 -3.34 -9.25
CA ILE A 95 -11.61 -2.47 -8.11
C ILE A 95 -10.94 -1.20 -8.63
N GLY A 96 -10.62 -0.24 -7.75
CA GLY A 96 -9.97 0.98 -8.15
C GLY A 96 -8.67 0.74 -8.89
N GLU A 97 -8.37 1.61 -9.86
CA GLU A 97 -7.19 1.50 -10.73
C GLU A 97 -5.90 1.43 -9.93
N ARG A 98 -5.76 2.34 -8.95
CA ARG A 98 -4.55 2.39 -8.11
C ARG A 98 -4.43 1.16 -7.22
N ASP A 99 -5.55 0.67 -6.70
CA ASP A 99 -5.55 -0.55 -5.88
C ASP A 99 -5.13 -1.75 -6.70
N MET A 100 -5.53 -1.83 -7.97
CA MET A 100 -5.06 -2.90 -8.86
C MET A 100 -3.56 -2.82 -9.11
N GLN A 101 -3.03 -1.61 -9.27
CA GLN A 101 -1.59 -1.41 -9.46
C GLN A 101 -0.81 -1.80 -8.21
N ILE A 102 -1.27 -1.38 -7.05
CA ILE A 102 -0.64 -1.71 -5.76
C ILE A 102 -0.69 -3.23 -5.54
N ALA A 103 -1.85 -3.85 -5.79
CA ALA A 103 -2.02 -5.30 -5.68
C ALA A 103 -1.07 -6.06 -6.63
N ALA A 104 -0.91 -5.55 -7.85
CA ALA A 104 -0.01 -6.14 -8.84
C ALA A 104 1.44 -6.11 -8.38
N ILE A 105 1.88 -4.99 -7.80
CA ILE A 105 3.23 -4.88 -7.26
C ILE A 105 3.43 -5.87 -6.12
N ALA A 106 2.50 -5.92 -5.17
CA ALA A 106 2.59 -6.85 -4.04
C ALA A 106 2.63 -8.30 -4.50
N ARG A 107 1.72 -8.69 -5.40
CA ARG A 107 1.66 -10.07 -5.88
C ARG A 107 2.90 -10.46 -6.69
N SER A 108 3.42 -9.54 -7.50
CA SER A 108 4.61 -9.81 -8.32
C SER A 108 5.87 -10.04 -7.48
N ARG A 109 5.89 -9.55 -6.26
CA ARG A 109 7.02 -9.68 -5.34
C ARG A 109 6.75 -10.60 -4.17
N ASP A 110 5.60 -11.28 -4.18
CA ASP A 110 5.16 -12.19 -3.13
C ASP A 110 5.14 -11.50 -1.76
N LEU A 111 4.66 -10.26 -1.73
CA LEU A 111 4.51 -9.50 -0.51
C LEU A 111 3.07 -9.54 -0.02
N ILE A 112 2.89 -9.50 1.30
CA ILE A 112 1.58 -9.33 1.91
C ILE A 112 1.18 -7.86 1.74
N LEU A 113 0.00 -7.59 1.19
CA LEU A 113 -0.52 -6.24 1.09
C LEU A 113 -1.26 -5.90 2.38
N VAL A 114 -0.81 -4.85 3.06
CA VAL A 114 -1.47 -4.35 4.27
C VAL A 114 -2.46 -3.28 3.84
N THR A 115 -3.75 -3.56 4.04
CA THR A 115 -4.85 -2.69 3.59
C THR A 115 -6.05 -2.83 4.51
N HIS A 116 -6.80 -1.74 4.69
CA HIS A 116 -8.10 -1.79 5.35
C HIS A 116 -9.23 -2.10 4.34
N ASN A 117 -8.97 -1.95 3.05
CA ASN A 117 -9.94 -2.21 1.98
C ASN A 117 -9.99 -3.70 1.64
N THR A 118 -10.23 -4.54 2.62
CA THR A 118 -10.21 -6.00 2.46
C THR A 118 -11.33 -6.51 1.58
N ASN A 119 -12.47 -5.82 1.58
CA ASN A 119 -13.63 -6.23 0.78
C ASN A 119 -13.30 -6.24 -0.72
N GLU A 120 -12.63 -5.21 -1.22
CA GLU A 120 -12.27 -5.15 -2.64
C GLU A 120 -10.99 -5.92 -2.94
N LEU A 121 -9.96 -5.78 -2.12
CA LEU A 121 -8.67 -6.40 -2.37
C LEU A 121 -8.72 -7.93 -2.27
N SER A 122 -9.68 -8.49 -1.53
CA SER A 122 -9.89 -9.94 -1.46
C SER A 122 -10.34 -10.54 -2.80
N ARG A 123 -10.80 -9.70 -3.74
CA ARG A 123 -11.18 -10.16 -5.08
C ARG A 123 -9.98 -10.57 -5.93
N VAL A 124 -8.78 -10.12 -5.56
CA VAL A 124 -7.56 -10.38 -6.34
C VAL A 124 -7.05 -11.78 -6.04
N PRO A 125 -7.01 -12.69 -7.03
CA PRO A 125 -6.54 -14.06 -6.79
C PRO A 125 -5.07 -14.09 -6.38
N ASN A 126 -4.74 -14.99 -5.46
CA ASN A 126 -3.37 -15.26 -5.03
C ASN A 126 -2.67 -14.06 -4.39
N LEU A 127 -3.42 -13.06 -3.96
CA LEU A 127 -2.90 -11.93 -3.19
C LEU A 127 -3.14 -12.19 -1.70
N ARG A 128 -2.09 -12.14 -0.90
CA ARG A 128 -2.21 -12.21 0.55
C ARG A 128 -2.42 -10.80 1.09
N ILE A 129 -3.44 -10.62 1.92
CA ILE A 129 -3.77 -9.33 2.52
C ILE A 129 -3.86 -9.45 4.03
N GLU A 130 -3.54 -8.36 4.72
CA GLU A 130 -3.74 -8.21 6.16
C GLU A 130 -4.32 -6.84 6.44
N ASP A 131 -5.20 -6.76 7.43
CA ASP A 131 -5.76 -5.50 7.90
C ASP A 131 -5.18 -5.22 9.29
N TRP A 132 -4.33 -4.19 9.37
CA TRP A 132 -3.68 -3.82 10.63
C TRP A 132 -4.47 -2.81 11.44
N GLU A 133 -5.61 -2.33 10.92
CA GLU A 133 -6.49 -1.45 11.68
C GLU A 133 -7.39 -2.21 12.65
N GLN A 134 -7.53 -3.50 12.45
CA GLN A 134 -8.28 -4.36 13.37
C GLN A 134 -7.37 -4.80 14.51
N SER A 135 -7.89 -4.66 15.74
CA SER A 135 -7.18 -5.07 16.94
C SER A 135 -7.34 -6.57 17.22
#